data_d42c49d0253b50245269b7b85e95aed7
#
_entry.id   d42c49d0253b50245269b7b85e95aed7
#
_cell.length_a   1.000
_cell.length_b   1.000
_cell.length_c   1.000
_cell.angle_alpha   90.00
_cell.angle_beta   90.00
_cell.angle_gamma   90.00
#
_symmetry.space_group_name_H-M   'P 1'
#
loop_
_entity.id
_entity.type
_entity.pdbx_description
1 polymer ?
#
loop_
_entity_poly.entity_id
_entity_poly.type
_entity_poly.pdbx_seq_one_letter_code
_entity_poly.pdbx_strand_id
1 'polypeptide(L)'
;MASDRTAIVTGAGKRVGAALARALLGDGWRVIAHVRHETDVVPEGATKVIADLSDLGCADTIFGAAHGLPPVTLLINNAARFSWDGFGEFDPAEFDRHMAVNVRAPALLIDQMARTAGAGALVVNLLDSKLSAPNPDFLSYTLSKQGLASLTELAARALASRGIRVNGIAPALMLRSNGQSEENYKQMHANNPLGRGVEPEDVIGAVRYLIEATAVTGQVITIDGGQRFYGLGRDVQFLGGR
;
A
#
# COMPACT_ATOMS: atom_id res chain seq x y z
N MET A 1 -7.14 26.97 7.48
CA MET A 1 -8.53 26.60 7.10
C MET A 1 -8.70 25.12 7.42
N ALA A 2 -9.83 24.69 7.99
CA ALA A 2 -10.07 23.25 8.22
C ALA A 2 -10.17 22.55 6.86
N SER A 3 -9.58 21.36 6.72
CA SER A 3 -9.65 20.58 5.50
C SER A 3 -11.07 20.11 5.23
N ASP A 4 -11.55 20.27 4.01
CA ASP A 4 -12.87 19.82 3.57
C ASP A 4 -12.85 18.36 3.08
N ARG A 5 -11.78 17.62 3.32
CA ARG A 5 -11.54 16.26 2.80
C ARG A 5 -10.82 15.37 3.80
N THR A 6 -11.16 14.08 3.79
CA THR A 6 -10.60 13.07 4.67
C THR A 6 -9.88 11.99 3.85
N ALA A 7 -8.71 11.55 4.34
CA ALA A 7 -7.96 10.42 3.83
C ALA A 7 -7.98 9.27 4.84
N ILE A 8 -8.12 8.04 4.36
CA ILE A 8 -7.88 6.81 5.13
C ILE A 8 -6.54 6.24 4.70
N VAL A 9 -5.66 5.92 5.66
CA VAL A 9 -4.38 5.23 5.41
C VAL A 9 -4.35 3.97 6.25
N THR A 10 -4.29 2.80 5.59
CA THR A 10 -4.15 1.53 6.31
C THR A 10 -2.70 1.24 6.67
N GLY A 11 -2.46 0.66 7.88
CA GLY A 11 -1.11 0.39 8.38
C GLY A 11 -0.30 1.66 8.66
N ALA A 12 -0.95 2.70 9.19
CA ALA A 12 -0.38 4.03 9.38
C ALA A 12 0.48 4.20 10.65
N GLY A 13 0.67 3.14 11.45
CA GLY A 13 1.43 3.22 12.70
C GLY A 13 2.94 3.25 12.52
N LYS A 14 3.48 2.83 11.39
CA LYS A 14 4.94 2.72 11.16
C LYS A 14 5.29 2.81 9.69
N ARG A 15 6.63 2.94 9.43
CA ARG A 15 7.22 2.84 8.09
C ARG A 15 6.53 3.81 7.10
N VAL A 16 6.27 3.34 5.87
CA VAL A 16 5.67 4.13 4.77
C VAL A 16 4.28 4.66 5.13
N GLY A 17 3.45 3.86 5.79
CA GLY A 17 2.10 4.30 6.19
C GLY A 17 2.11 5.49 7.15
N ALA A 18 3.04 5.50 8.13
CA ALA A 18 3.19 6.64 9.04
C ALA A 18 3.76 7.89 8.32
N ALA A 19 4.66 7.69 7.34
CA ALA A 19 5.17 8.79 6.52
C ALA A 19 4.08 9.40 5.63
N LEU A 20 3.27 8.57 4.98
CA LEU A 20 2.10 9.01 4.20
C LEU A 20 1.09 9.77 5.06
N ALA A 21 0.75 9.25 6.25
CA ALA A 21 -0.19 9.90 7.15
C ALA A 21 0.32 11.28 7.59
N ARG A 22 1.61 11.40 7.95
CA ARG A 22 2.23 12.71 8.28
C ARG A 22 2.22 13.68 7.12
N ALA A 23 2.57 13.22 5.91
CA ALA A 23 2.57 14.07 4.73
C ALA A 23 1.17 14.61 4.41
N LEU A 24 0.15 13.76 4.48
CA LEU A 24 -1.24 14.17 4.24
C LEU A 24 -1.75 15.16 5.30
N LEU A 25 -1.40 14.97 6.58
CA LEU A 25 -1.68 15.95 7.63
C LEU A 25 -1.01 17.30 7.33
N GLY A 26 0.26 17.27 6.92
CA GLY A 26 1.00 18.48 6.49
C GLY A 26 0.37 19.17 5.26
N ASP A 27 -0.23 18.38 4.37
CA ASP A 27 -0.96 18.89 3.18
C ASP A 27 -2.41 19.33 3.53
N GLY A 28 -2.76 19.35 4.81
CA GLY A 28 -4.03 19.85 5.32
C GLY A 28 -5.19 18.84 5.26
N TRP A 29 -4.97 17.56 5.05
CA TRP A 29 -6.02 16.54 5.12
C TRP A 29 -6.42 16.22 6.57
N ARG A 30 -7.69 15.82 6.76
CA ARG A 30 -8.05 14.99 7.91
C ARG A 30 -7.61 13.57 7.61
N VAL A 31 -6.91 12.92 8.55
CA VAL A 31 -6.37 11.58 8.32
C VAL A 31 -6.92 10.60 9.34
N ILE A 32 -7.55 9.54 8.85
CA ILE A 32 -7.88 8.34 9.62
C ILE A 32 -6.71 7.38 9.45
N ALA A 33 -5.99 7.14 10.53
CA ALA A 33 -4.80 6.30 10.60
C ALA A 33 -5.17 4.93 11.16
N HIS A 34 -5.35 3.94 10.28
CA HIS A 34 -5.64 2.58 10.71
C HIS A 34 -4.38 1.87 11.20
N VAL A 35 -4.51 1.19 12.32
CA VAL A 35 -3.50 0.31 12.95
C VAL A 35 -4.13 -1.00 13.38
N ARG A 36 -3.29 -2.02 13.65
CA ARG A 36 -3.78 -3.34 14.05
C ARG A 36 -3.95 -3.47 15.56
N HIS A 37 -3.09 -2.84 16.35
CA HIS A 37 -3.05 -3.03 17.80
C HIS A 37 -3.27 -1.72 18.55
N GLU A 38 -3.85 -1.82 19.74
CA GLU A 38 -4.07 -0.68 20.64
C GLU A 38 -2.75 0.06 20.97
N THR A 39 -1.67 -0.70 21.10
CA THR A 39 -0.33 -0.17 21.42
C THR A 39 0.36 0.54 20.26
N ASP A 40 -0.15 0.39 19.02
CA ASP A 40 0.43 1.09 17.87
C ASP A 40 0.21 2.60 17.99
N VAL A 41 1.24 3.36 17.66
CA VAL A 41 1.24 4.83 17.68
C VAL A 41 0.93 5.35 16.28
N VAL A 42 0.09 6.37 16.18
CA VAL A 42 -0.20 7.06 14.92
C VAL A 42 0.38 8.48 14.95
N PRO A 43 0.62 9.13 13.79
CA PRO A 43 1.05 10.52 13.75
C PRO A 43 0.08 11.44 14.50
N GLU A 44 0.65 12.43 15.19
CA GLU A 44 -0.12 13.45 15.90
C GLU A 44 -1.06 14.19 14.94
N GLY A 45 -2.30 14.43 15.36
CA GLY A 45 -3.35 15.02 14.54
C GLY A 45 -4.16 14.04 13.70
N ALA A 46 -3.76 12.75 13.62
CA ALA A 46 -4.55 11.72 12.97
C ALA A 46 -5.60 11.11 13.90
N THR A 47 -6.74 10.76 13.35
CA THR A 47 -7.76 9.95 14.05
C THR A 47 -7.32 8.48 14.00
N LYS A 48 -7.00 7.89 15.15
CA LYS A 48 -6.61 6.48 15.25
C LYS A 48 -7.85 5.59 15.13
N VAL A 49 -7.75 4.53 14.30
CA VAL A 49 -8.73 3.44 14.26
C VAL A 49 -8.03 2.10 14.32
N ILE A 50 -8.59 1.17 15.09
CA ILE A 50 -8.02 -0.17 15.32
C ILE A 50 -8.92 -1.19 14.64
N ALA A 51 -8.34 -2.01 13.77
CA ALA A 51 -9.03 -3.14 13.15
C ALA A 51 -8.02 -4.22 12.75
N ASP A 52 -8.42 -5.50 12.76
CA ASP A 52 -7.67 -6.53 12.06
C ASP A 52 -8.21 -6.63 10.62
N LEU A 53 -7.34 -6.39 9.64
CA LEU A 53 -7.73 -6.46 8.22
C LEU A 53 -8.08 -7.88 7.76
N SER A 54 -7.79 -8.91 8.55
CA SER A 54 -8.28 -10.26 8.28
C SER A 54 -9.76 -10.44 8.61
N ASP A 55 -10.37 -9.55 9.38
CA ASP A 55 -11.78 -9.59 9.73
C ASP A 55 -12.67 -9.04 8.62
N LEU A 56 -13.83 -9.68 8.41
CA LEU A 56 -14.79 -9.26 7.38
C LEU A 56 -15.43 -7.90 7.65
N GLY A 57 -15.53 -7.49 8.92
CA GLY A 57 -16.08 -6.20 9.35
C GLY A 57 -15.07 -5.05 9.36
N CYS A 58 -13.83 -5.26 8.92
CA CYS A 58 -12.77 -4.26 9.02
C CYS A 58 -13.12 -2.95 8.28
N ALA A 59 -13.81 -3.03 7.14
CA ALA A 59 -14.18 -1.85 6.36
C ALA A 59 -15.21 -1.00 7.10
N ASP A 60 -16.23 -1.59 7.70
CA ASP A 60 -17.25 -0.87 8.48
C ASP A 60 -16.61 -0.18 9.68
N THR A 61 -15.69 -0.87 10.38
CA THR A 61 -14.95 -0.30 11.51
C THR A 61 -14.12 0.91 11.08
N ILE A 62 -13.36 0.78 9.98
CA ILE A 62 -12.46 1.84 9.51
C ILE A 62 -13.24 3.04 8.99
N PHE A 63 -14.27 2.83 8.17
CA PHE A 63 -15.11 3.92 7.66
C PHE A 63 -16.01 4.52 8.74
N GLY A 64 -16.39 3.75 9.77
CA GLY A 64 -17.12 4.25 10.94
C GLY A 64 -16.36 5.36 11.67
N ALA A 65 -15.02 5.33 11.66
CA ALA A 65 -14.19 6.39 12.24
C ALA A 65 -14.28 7.73 11.47
N ALA A 66 -14.88 7.74 10.28
CA ALA A 66 -15.13 8.98 9.51
C ALA A 66 -16.39 9.74 9.98
N HIS A 67 -17.16 9.19 10.93
CA HIS A 67 -18.35 9.86 11.43
C HIS A 67 -18.02 11.23 12.02
N GLY A 68 -18.71 12.27 11.53
CA GLY A 68 -18.45 13.66 11.94
C GLY A 68 -17.24 14.33 11.31
N LEU A 69 -16.51 13.65 10.43
CA LEU A 69 -15.43 14.22 9.61
C LEU A 69 -15.95 14.62 8.22
N PRO A 70 -15.21 15.48 7.49
CA PRO A 70 -15.46 15.72 6.07
C PRO A 70 -15.49 14.42 5.26
N PRO A 71 -16.08 14.42 4.04
CA PRO A 71 -16.16 13.22 3.20
C PRO A 71 -14.80 12.53 3.00
N VAL A 72 -14.77 11.20 3.04
CA VAL A 72 -13.60 10.42 2.67
C VAL A 72 -13.46 10.48 1.15
N THR A 73 -12.40 11.10 0.67
CA THR A 73 -12.11 11.26 -0.76
C THR A 73 -10.80 10.60 -1.19
N LEU A 74 -10.01 10.09 -0.22
CA LEU A 74 -8.78 9.36 -0.49
C LEU A 74 -8.72 8.10 0.40
N LEU A 75 -8.48 6.95 -0.23
CA LEU A 75 -8.18 5.69 0.45
C LEU A 75 -6.81 5.20 0.00
N ILE A 76 -5.88 5.00 0.95
CA ILE A 76 -4.58 4.40 0.70
C ILE A 76 -4.51 3.03 1.36
N ASN A 77 -4.58 1.97 0.55
CA ASN A 77 -4.37 0.59 0.97
C ASN A 77 -2.86 0.32 1.03
N ASN A 78 -2.24 0.67 2.18
CA ASN A 78 -0.81 0.53 2.42
C ASN A 78 -0.47 -0.69 3.30
N ALA A 79 -1.35 -1.08 4.22
CA ALA A 79 -1.11 -2.25 5.07
C ALA A 79 -0.88 -3.51 4.24
N ALA A 80 0.10 -4.31 4.64
CA ALA A 80 0.37 -5.59 4.02
C ALA A 80 0.88 -6.61 5.05
N ARG A 81 0.51 -7.86 4.83
CA ARG A 81 1.21 -9.01 5.40
C ARG A 81 2.38 -9.34 4.49
N PHE A 82 3.54 -9.56 5.10
CA PHE A 82 4.77 -9.95 4.42
C PHE A 82 5.49 -10.99 5.27
N SER A 83 5.54 -12.22 4.81
CA SER A 83 6.28 -13.33 5.41
C SER A 83 6.77 -14.25 4.31
N TRP A 84 7.88 -14.92 4.58
CA TRP A 84 8.50 -15.81 3.62
C TRP A 84 7.75 -17.14 3.52
N ASP A 85 7.57 -17.61 2.30
CA ASP A 85 7.22 -18.97 1.92
C ASP A 85 7.70 -19.24 0.49
N GLY A 86 7.66 -20.50 0.06
CA GLY A 86 8.08 -20.91 -1.28
C GLY A 86 7.60 -22.31 -1.62
N PHE A 87 7.86 -22.76 -2.84
CA PHE A 87 7.57 -24.14 -3.22
C PHE A 87 8.43 -25.12 -2.41
N GLY A 88 7.81 -26.16 -1.86
CA GLY A 88 8.41 -27.12 -0.93
C GLY A 88 8.21 -26.75 0.54
N GLU A 89 7.97 -25.48 0.85
CA GLU A 89 7.67 -24.95 2.19
C GLU A 89 6.40 -24.09 2.18
N PHE A 90 5.45 -24.41 1.30
CA PHE A 90 4.19 -23.69 1.17
C PHE A 90 3.27 -23.98 2.36
N ASP A 91 2.83 -22.93 3.05
CA ASP A 91 1.84 -22.97 4.13
C ASP A 91 0.49 -22.42 3.64
N PRO A 92 -0.55 -23.28 3.44
CA PRO A 92 -1.86 -22.84 3.02
C PRO A 92 -2.50 -21.81 3.97
N ALA A 93 -2.26 -21.94 5.28
CA ALA A 93 -2.81 -20.98 6.25
C ALA A 93 -2.13 -19.61 6.14
N GLU A 94 -0.84 -19.58 5.83
CA GLU A 94 -0.12 -18.34 5.57
C GLU A 94 -0.56 -17.69 4.25
N PHE A 95 -0.78 -18.52 3.22
CA PHE A 95 -1.38 -18.05 1.96
C PHE A 95 -2.73 -17.37 2.19
N ASP A 96 -3.63 -18.02 2.95
CA ASP A 96 -4.94 -17.46 3.26
C ASP A 96 -4.84 -16.14 4.02
N ARG A 97 -3.88 -16.01 4.95
CA ARG A 97 -3.60 -14.76 5.67
C ARG A 97 -3.11 -13.64 4.75
N HIS A 98 -2.24 -13.96 3.77
CA HIS A 98 -1.82 -12.98 2.76
C HIS A 98 -2.98 -12.52 1.91
N MET A 99 -3.81 -13.44 1.41
CA MET A 99 -4.98 -13.10 0.60
C MET A 99 -6.01 -12.30 1.40
N ALA A 100 -6.22 -12.63 2.67
CA ALA A 100 -7.14 -11.88 3.53
C ALA A 100 -6.72 -10.41 3.70
N VAL A 101 -5.45 -10.18 4.04
CA VAL A 101 -4.95 -8.83 4.35
C VAL A 101 -4.63 -8.02 3.10
N ASN A 102 -3.97 -8.65 2.10
CA ASN A 102 -3.42 -7.92 0.96
C ASN A 102 -4.40 -7.78 -0.22
N VAL A 103 -5.47 -8.59 -0.25
CA VAL A 103 -6.44 -8.58 -1.37
C VAL A 103 -7.86 -8.36 -0.88
N ARG A 104 -8.37 -9.23 0.03
CA ARG A 104 -9.75 -9.15 0.48
C ARG A 104 -10.05 -7.86 1.25
N ALA A 105 -9.20 -7.46 2.17
CA ALA A 105 -9.38 -6.21 2.91
C ALA A 105 -9.40 -4.98 1.99
N PRO A 106 -8.43 -4.77 1.07
CA PRO A 106 -8.55 -3.73 0.05
C PRO A 106 -9.84 -3.79 -0.76
N ALA A 107 -10.31 -4.99 -1.14
CA ALA A 107 -11.58 -5.14 -1.86
C ALA A 107 -12.77 -4.64 -1.04
N LEU A 108 -12.85 -5.01 0.24
CA LEU A 108 -13.89 -4.54 1.17
C LEU A 108 -13.84 -3.02 1.37
N LEU A 109 -12.63 -2.46 1.53
CA LEU A 109 -12.44 -1.01 1.70
C LEU A 109 -12.80 -0.24 0.43
N ILE A 110 -12.45 -0.76 -0.76
CA ILE A 110 -12.83 -0.17 -2.05
C ILE A 110 -14.34 -0.23 -2.24
N ASP A 111 -14.99 -1.33 -1.90
CA ASP A 111 -16.45 -1.48 -1.96
C ASP A 111 -17.15 -0.48 -1.02
N GLN A 112 -16.65 -0.33 0.21
CA GLN A 112 -17.18 0.66 1.15
C GLN A 112 -16.95 2.11 0.66
N MET A 113 -15.76 2.39 0.09
CA MET A 113 -15.49 3.68 -0.57
C MET A 113 -16.47 3.92 -1.72
N ALA A 114 -16.72 2.89 -2.54
CA ALA A 114 -17.69 2.99 -3.62
C ALA A 114 -19.11 3.29 -3.14
N ARG A 115 -19.53 2.79 -1.97
CA ARG A 115 -20.87 3.07 -1.41
C ARG A 115 -21.00 4.47 -0.87
N THR A 116 -19.92 5.05 -0.35
CA THR A 116 -19.97 6.29 0.46
C THR A 116 -19.39 7.51 -0.22
N ALA A 117 -18.44 7.35 -1.16
CA ALA A 117 -17.76 8.46 -1.82
C ALA A 117 -18.50 8.96 -3.07
N GLY A 118 -18.38 10.26 -3.31
CA GLY A 118 -18.81 10.93 -4.53
C GLY A 118 -17.74 10.93 -5.64
N ALA A 119 -18.05 11.59 -6.75
CA ALA A 119 -17.11 11.83 -7.83
C ALA A 119 -15.87 12.63 -7.34
N GLY A 120 -14.72 12.34 -7.93
CA GLY A 120 -13.44 12.93 -7.54
C GLY A 120 -12.66 12.12 -6.49
N ALA A 121 -13.25 11.06 -5.94
CA ALA A 121 -12.56 10.18 -5.00
C ALA A 121 -11.46 9.36 -5.66
N LEU A 122 -10.42 9.05 -4.86
CA LEU A 122 -9.24 8.31 -5.29
C LEU A 122 -8.93 7.16 -4.33
N VAL A 123 -8.64 6.00 -4.90
CA VAL A 123 -8.03 4.87 -4.20
C VAL A 123 -6.60 4.68 -4.71
N VAL A 124 -5.65 4.51 -3.80
CA VAL A 124 -4.25 4.15 -4.10
C VAL A 124 -3.91 2.84 -3.41
N ASN A 125 -3.55 1.82 -4.17
CA ASN A 125 -3.11 0.53 -3.67
C ASN A 125 -1.58 0.47 -3.66
N LEU A 126 -0.94 0.24 -2.49
CA LEU A 126 0.50 -0.01 -2.39
C LEU A 126 0.79 -1.45 -2.82
N LEU A 127 1.41 -1.57 -3.98
CA LEU A 127 1.83 -2.81 -4.63
C LEU A 127 3.30 -3.12 -4.32
N ASP A 128 3.99 -3.76 -5.25
CA ASP A 128 5.41 -4.10 -5.16
C ASP A 128 6.04 -4.15 -6.56
N SER A 129 7.28 -3.75 -6.70
CA SER A 129 8.02 -3.81 -7.97
C SER A 129 8.19 -5.24 -8.53
N LYS A 130 8.04 -6.27 -7.69
CA LYS A 130 7.98 -7.69 -8.10
C LYS A 130 6.90 -7.98 -9.16
N LEU A 131 5.89 -7.12 -9.29
CA LEU A 131 4.90 -7.25 -10.38
C LEU A 131 5.55 -7.23 -11.77
N SER A 132 6.60 -6.44 -11.94
CA SER A 132 7.30 -6.26 -13.22
C SER A 132 8.49 -7.20 -13.42
N ALA A 133 9.04 -7.78 -12.35
CA ALA A 133 10.15 -8.71 -12.36
C ALA A 133 9.98 -9.75 -11.25
N PRO A 134 9.02 -10.67 -11.37
CA PRO A 134 8.74 -11.66 -10.33
C PRO A 134 9.90 -12.63 -10.16
N ASN A 135 10.15 -13.03 -8.92
CA ASN A 135 11.03 -14.12 -8.55
C ASN A 135 10.28 -15.09 -7.61
N PRO A 136 10.75 -16.34 -7.41
CA PRO A 136 10.00 -17.37 -6.69
C PRO A 136 9.95 -17.17 -5.17
N ASP A 137 10.75 -16.27 -4.61
CA ASP A 137 10.77 -16.01 -3.17
C ASP A 137 9.52 -15.24 -2.72
N PHE A 138 9.06 -15.49 -1.49
CA PHE A 138 7.83 -14.88 -0.95
C PHE A 138 6.60 -15.15 -1.84
N LEU A 139 6.36 -16.45 -2.10
CA LEU A 139 5.35 -16.91 -3.06
C LEU A 139 3.96 -16.34 -2.77
N SER A 140 3.43 -16.56 -1.55
CA SER A 140 2.09 -16.10 -1.15
C SER A 140 1.96 -14.59 -1.17
N TYR A 141 3.00 -13.88 -0.72
CA TYR A 141 3.05 -12.42 -0.80
C TYR A 141 3.00 -11.94 -2.25
N THR A 142 3.84 -12.52 -3.13
CA THR A 142 3.90 -12.14 -4.55
C THR A 142 2.55 -12.35 -5.24
N LEU A 143 1.92 -13.52 -5.02
CA LEU A 143 0.58 -13.81 -5.55
C LEU A 143 -0.47 -12.84 -5.03
N SER A 144 -0.41 -12.47 -3.75
CA SER A 144 -1.33 -11.50 -3.18
C SER A 144 -1.16 -10.09 -3.78
N LYS A 145 0.09 -9.66 -4.05
CA LYS A 145 0.34 -8.37 -4.72
C LYS A 145 -0.10 -8.36 -6.19
N GLN A 146 0.04 -9.50 -6.90
CA GLN A 146 -0.53 -9.65 -8.24
C GLN A 146 -2.07 -9.60 -8.19
N GLY A 147 -2.69 -10.26 -7.20
CA GLY A 147 -4.14 -10.16 -6.97
C GLY A 147 -4.61 -8.72 -6.71
N LEU A 148 -3.86 -7.96 -5.90
CA LEU A 148 -4.16 -6.55 -5.64
C LEU A 148 -3.97 -5.66 -6.89
N ALA A 149 -3.00 -5.99 -7.76
CA ALA A 149 -2.83 -5.29 -9.04
C ALA A 149 -4.02 -5.53 -9.97
N SER A 150 -4.48 -6.78 -10.08
CA SER A 150 -5.70 -7.12 -10.83
C SER A 150 -6.93 -6.43 -10.24
N LEU A 151 -7.08 -6.40 -8.92
CA LEU A 151 -8.16 -5.66 -8.24
C LEU A 151 -8.10 -4.17 -8.56
N THR A 152 -6.90 -3.57 -8.64
CA THR A 152 -6.72 -2.15 -9.00
C THR A 152 -7.34 -1.84 -10.36
N GLU A 153 -7.03 -2.65 -11.37
CA GLU A 153 -7.57 -2.47 -12.72
C GLU A 153 -9.08 -2.71 -12.77
N LEU A 154 -9.57 -3.81 -12.18
CA LEU A 154 -11.00 -4.15 -12.18
C LEU A 154 -11.84 -3.08 -11.47
N ALA A 155 -11.37 -2.58 -10.31
CA ALA A 155 -12.04 -1.52 -9.58
C ALA A 155 -12.01 -0.19 -10.37
N ALA A 156 -10.90 0.14 -11.01
CA ALA A 156 -10.82 1.32 -11.87
C ALA A 156 -11.85 1.28 -13.00
N ARG A 157 -11.99 0.15 -13.69
CA ARG A 157 -12.99 -0.06 -14.74
C ARG A 157 -14.41 0.06 -14.21
N ALA A 158 -14.71 -0.58 -13.09
CA ALA A 158 -16.05 -0.60 -12.51
C ALA A 158 -16.50 0.77 -11.97
N LEU A 159 -15.58 1.56 -11.45
CA LEU A 159 -15.91 2.79 -10.73
C LEU A 159 -15.69 4.09 -11.57
N ALA A 160 -15.09 3.98 -12.76
CA ALA A 160 -14.80 5.14 -13.62
C ALA A 160 -16.05 5.96 -13.96
N SER A 161 -17.18 5.31 -14.28
CA SER A 161 -18.44 5.99 -14.60
C SER A 161 -19.03 6.79 -13.44
N ARG A 162 -18.56 6.51 -12.21
CA ARG A 162 -18.92 7.25 -10.99
C ARG A 162 -17.92 8.34 -10.64
N GLY A 163 -16.89 8.54 -11.47
CA GLY A 163 -15.83 9.51 -11.22
C GLY A 163 -14.88 9.12 -10.06
N ILE A 164 -14.83 7.83 -9.69
CA ILE A 164 -13.91 7.31 -8.68
C ILE A 164 -12.73 6.67 -9.38
N ARG A 165 -11.52 7.13 -9.07
CA ARG A 165 -10.27 6.65 -9.66
C ARG A 165 -9.60 5.62 -8.75
N VAL A 166 -9.00 4.59 -9.33
CA VAL A 166 -8.25 3.58 -8.59
C VAL A 166 -6.91 3.37 -9.29
N ASN A 167 -5.80 3.55 -8.58
CA ASN A 167 -4.46 3.38 -9.11
C ASN A 167 -3.58 2.60 -8.14
N GLY A 168 -2.46 2.09 -8.63
CA GLY A 168 -1.44 1.40 -7.87
C GLY A 168 -0.11 2.16 -7.85
N ILE A 169 0.66 1.98 -6.78
CA ILE A 169 2.06 2.38 -6.69
C ILE A 169 2.85 1.13 -6.33
N ALA A 170 3.87 0.80 -7.12
CA ALA A 170 4.69 -0.40 -6.99
C ALA A 170 6.15 -0.01 -6.67
N PRO A 171 6.49 0.23 -5.40
CA PRO A 171 7.84 0.57 -5.00
C PRO A 171 8.75 -0.66 -4.93
N ALA A 172 10.06 -0.46 -5.11
CA ALA A 172 11.09 -1.43 -4.77
C ALA A 172 11.40 -1.39 -3.26
N LEU A 173 12.52 -2.04 -2.87
CA LEU A 173 13.00 -2.03 -1.49
C LEU A 173 13.20 -0.59 -0.99
N MET A 174 12.36 -0.16 -0.04
CA MET A 174 12.45 1.17 0.56
C MET A 174 13.08 1.13 1.96
N LEU A 175 12.70 0.16 2.75
CA LEU A 175 13.08 0.05 4.16
C LEU A 175 13.48 -1.39 4.46
N ARG A 176 14.49 -1.56 5.31
CA ARG A 176 14.98 -2.87 5.69
C ARG A 176 13.84 -3.80 6.14
N SER A 177 13.81 -5.00 5.57
CA SER A 177 12.85 -6.05 5.91
C SER A 177 13.27 -6.79 7.19
N ASN A 178 12.30 -7.43 7.85
CA ASN A 178 12.61 -8.31 8.98
C ASN A 178 13.49 -9.46 8.49
N GLY A 179 14.57 -9.74 9.24
CA GLY A 179 15.55 -10.78 8.88
C GLY A 179 16.60 -10.35 7.85
N GLN A 180 16.48 -9.19 7.21
CA GLN A 180 17.51 -8.63 6.32
C GLN A 180 18.63 -7.98 7.14
N SER A 181 19.89 -8.28 6.83
CA SER A 181 21.03 -7.61 7.47
C SER A 181 21.13 -6.15 7.02
N GLU A 182 21.73 -5.30 7.85
CA GLU A 182 21.97 -3.90 7.53
C GLU A 182 22.89 -3.73 6.32
N GLU A 183 23.90 -4.59 6.20
CA GLU A 183 24.83 -4.59 5.10
C GLU A 183 24.15 -4.96 3.77
N ASN A 184 23.36 -6.05 3.77
CA ASN A 184 22.57 -6.45 2.61
C ASN A 184 21.60 -5.34 2.22
N TYR A 185 20.90 -4.73 3.18
CA TYR A 185 19.98 -3.63 2.91
C TYR A 185 20.69 -2.47 2.21
N LYS A 186 21.82 -1.98 2.74
CA LYS A 186 22.57 -0.86 2.14
C LYS A 186 23.03 -1.18 0.71
N GLN A 187 23.53 -2.40 0.49
CA GLN A 187 23.98 -2.83 -0.82
C GLN A 187 22.82 -2.94 -1.82
N MET A 188 21.71 -3.56 -1.41
CA MET A 188 20.59 -3.85 -2.31
C MET A 188 19.68 -2.63 -2.51
N HIS A 189 19.62 -1.72 -1.54
CA HIS A 189 18.82 -0.50 -1.63
C HIS A 189 19.26 0.41 -2.79
N ALA A 190 20.57 0.55 -3.00
CA ALA A 190 21.13 1.31 -4.11
C ALA A 190 21.38 0.47 -5.39
N ASN A 191 21.07 -0.85 -5.36
CA ASN A 191 21.32 -1.75 -6.50
C ASN A 191 20.24 -1.60 -7.57
N ASN A 192 20.29 -0.51 -8.29
CA ASN A 192 19.43 -0.19 -9.43
C ASN A 192 20.15 0.78 -10.39
N PRO A 193 19.70 0.95 -11.63
CA PRO A 193 20.33 1.82 -12.64
C PRO A 193 20.51 3.28 -12.22
N LEU A 194 19.62 3.83 -11.35
CA LEU A 194 19.77 5.19 -10.86
C LEU A 194 20.80 5.31 -9.73
N GLY A 195 21.30 4.20 -9.17
CA GLY A 195 22.30 4.18 -8.12
C GLY A 195 21.85 4.79 -6.78
N ARG A 196 20.54 4.93 -6.56
CA ARG A 196 19.96 5.43 -5.31
C ARG A 196 18.79 4.58 -4.87
N GLY A 197 18.61 4.44 -3.56
CA GLY A 197 17.46 3.75 -3.00
C GLY A 197 16.14 4.48 -3.27
N VAL A 198 15.05 3.73 -3.17
CA VAL A 198 13.69 4.29 -3.14
C VAL A 198 13.35 4.65 -1.71
N GLU A 199 12.95 5.89 -1.49
CA GLU A 199 12.62 6.42 -0.17
C GLU A 199 11.09 6.60 -0.02
N PRO A 200 10.56 6.68 1.21
CA PRO A 200 9.14 6.97 1.43
C PRO A 200 8.66 8.26 0.74
N GLU A 201 9.54 9.24 0.58
CA GLU A 201 9.30 10.52 -0.09
C GLU A 201 8.98 10.34 -1.58
N ASP A 202 9.57 9.34 -2.25
CA ASP A 202 9.26 9.02 -3.65
C ASP A 202 7.81 8.51 -3.78
N VAL A 203 7.36 7.71 -2.81
CA VAL A 203 5.97 7.23 -2.75
C VAL A 203 5.00 8.37 -2.43
N ILE A 204 5.35 9.24 -1.49
CA ILE A 204 4.56 10.44 -1.15
C ILE A 204 4.40 11.33 -2.39
N GLY A 205 5.48 11.55 -3.14
CA GLY A 205 5.45 12.29 -4.40
C GLY A 205 4.48 11.69 -5.42
N ALA A 206 4.49 10.36 -5.57
CA ALA A 206 3.57 9.67 -6.48
C ALA A 206 2.11 9.74 -6.00
N VAL A 207 1.84 9.67 -4.69
CA VAL A 207 0.50 9.87 -4.13
C VAL A 207 0.00 11.29 -4.43
N ARG A 208 0.83 12.32 -4.22
CA ARG A 208 0.49 13.71 -4.54
C ARG A 208 0.19 13.90 -6.04
N TYR A 209 1.02 13.30 -6.90
CA TYR A 209 0.77 13.29 -8.35
C TYR A 209 -0.60 12.67 -8.67
N LEU A 210 -0.92 11.50 -8.10
CA LEU A 210 -2.20 10.84 -8.35
C LEU A 210 -3.40 11.62 -7.81
N ILE A 211 -3.24 12.38 -6.73
CA ILE A 211 -4.29 13.29 -6.20
C ILE A 211 -4.63 14.34 -7.25
N GLU A 212 -3.63 14.95 -7.88
CA GLU A 212 -3.79 16.04 -8.86
C GLU A 212 -4.13 15.53 -10.26
N ALA A 213 -3.65 14.36 -10.65
CA ALA A 213 -3.81 13.79 -11.99
C ALA A 213 -5.21 13.20 -12.22
N THR A 214 -6.22 14.05 -12.38
CA THR A 214 -7.65 13.68 -12.44
C THR A 214 -8.03 12.79 -13.64
N ALA A 215 -7.20 12.70 -14.66
CA ALA A 215 -7.40 11.84 -15.83
C ALA A 215 -6.73 10.46 -15.71
N VAL A 216 -6.06 10.17 -14.58
CA VAL A 216 -5.31 8.91 -14.39
C VAL A 216 -6.12 7.96 -13.53
N THR A 217 -6.47 6.79 -14.09
CA THR A 217 -7.10 5.66 -13.39
C THR A 217 -6.66 4.34 -14.02
N GLY A 218 -6.64 3.25 -13.25
CA GLY A 218 -6.22 1.91 -13.69
C GLY A 218 -4.71 1.77 -13.91
N GLN A 219 -3.91 2.75 -13.51
CA GLN A 219 -2.46 2.73 -13.73
C GLN A 219 -1.70 2.20 -12.51
N VAL A 220 -0.56 1.56 -12.78
CA VAL A 220 0.43 1.18 -11.77
C VAL A 220 1.71 1.96 -12.03
N ILE A 221 2.08 2.84 -11.10
CA ILE A 221 3.32 3.60 -11.14
C ILE A 221 4.40 2.77 -10.44
N THR A 222 5.38 2.27 -11.19
CA THR A 222 6.53 1.57 -10.62
C THR A 222 7.60 2.58 -10.20
N ILE A 223 8.04 2.47 -8.95
CA ILE A 223 9.08 3.31 -8.35
C ILE A 223 10.19 2.39 -7.86
N ASP A 224 11.17 2.09 -8.72
CA ASP A 224 12.19 1.07 -8.48
C ASP A 224 13.60 1.49 -8.92
N GLY A 225 13.82 2.73 -9.31
CA GLY A 225 15.09 3.19 -9.86
C GLY A 225 15.55 2.41 -11.10
N GLY A 226 14.65 1.65 -11.73
CA GLY A 226 14.96 0.74 -12.83
C GLY A 226 15.46 -0.65 -12.36
N GLN A 227 15.36 -1.02 -11.09
CA GLN A 227 15.84 -2.29 -10.54
C GLN A 227 15.28 -3.51 -11.31
N ARG A 228 14.03 -3.46 -11.79
CA ARG A 228 13.42 -4.51 -12.60
C ARG A 228 14.20 -4.86 -13.88
N PHE A 229 15.00 -3.93 -14.41
CA PHE A 229 15.79 -4.17 -15.61
C PHE A 229 16.92 -5.17 -15.40
N TYR A 230 17.31 -5.42 -14.14
CA TYR A 230 18.31 -6.42 -13.80
C TYR A 230 17.80 -7.87 -13.85
N GLY A 231 16.46 -8.07 -13.82
CA GLY A 231 15.86 -9.41 -13.91
C GLY A 231 16.35 -10.35 -12.81
N LEU A 232 16.35 -9.91 -11.55
CA LEU A 232 16.91 -10.67 -10.43
C LEU A 232 16.17 -11.99 -10.23
N GLY A 233 16.91 -13.10 -10.24
CA GLY A 233 16.35 -14.45 -10.08
C GLY A 233 15.91 -14.79 -8.63
N ARG A 234 16.32 -13.99 -7.65
CA ARG A 234 15.99 -14.12 -6.23
C ARG A 234 15.55 -12.78 -5.65
N ASP A 235 14.88 -12.83 -4.51
CA ASP A 235 14.59 -11.61 -3.75
C ASP A 235 15.89 -10.95 -3.28
N VAL A 236 15.88 -9.60 -3.27
CA VAL A 236 17.05 -8.79 -2.86
C VAL A 236 17.54 -9.13 -1.46
N GLN A 237 16.68 -9.63 -0.57
CA GLN A 237 17.03 -10.10 0.76
C GLN A 237 18.00 -11.28 0.73
N PHE A 238 18.00 -12.08 -0.34
CA PHE A 238 18.84 -13.28 -0.51
C PHE A 238 20.00 -13.08 -1.48
N LEU A 239 20.21 -11.85 -1.97
CA LEU A 239 21.35 -11.47 -2.80
C LEU A 239 22.42 -10.77 -1.94
N GLY A 240 23.69 -10.82 -2.37
CA GLY A 240 24.78 -10.06 -1.73
C GLY A 240 25.46 -10.70 -0.54
N GLY A 241 25.23 -11.98 -0.27
CA GLY A 241 25.96 -12.77 0.74
C GLY A 241 26.89 -13.80 0.09
N ARG A 242 28.07 -13.39 -0.35
CA ARG A 242 29.26 -14.27 -0.55
C ARG A 242 30.47 -13.55 -0.04
#